data_3a23954bf92fd02b603d0dfbe5b04b15
#
_entry.id   3a23954bf92fd02b603d0dfbe5b04b15
#
_cell.length_a   1.000
_cell.length_b   1.000
_cell.length_c   1.000
_cell.angle_alpha   90.00
_cell.angle_beta   90.00
_cell.angle_gamma   90.00
#
_symmetry.space_group_name_H-M   'P 1'
#
loop_
_entity.id
_entity.type
_entity.pdbx_description
1 polymer ?
#
loop_
_entity_poly.entity_id
_entity_poly.type
_entity_poly.pdbx_seq_one_letter_code
_entity_poly.pdbx_strand_id
1 'polypeptide(L)'
;RGICHAGHVPYEDFVYSSKYLEGALLCYLKRKGIVAPNKPADRQERMQALRDNNEEKFIGAYVKAPIVGKYEWIYDLDLTSLYPSIIMSINISPETKVGKIQDWSAEDFVKDKRDKWIINGDTITQENLKKFFDKSKFSVASNGVLYRTDTVGCIPDILDIWFNQRVEFKNQMKEHGKAGNKAKYEWYKKRQLVQKILLNSLYGVLGLPAFRFYDVDNATAVTTTGQTVIKSTADMANIKYNKELGDSTLDSNIYIDTDSVF
;
A
#
# COMPACT_ATOMS: atom_id res chain seq x y z
N ARG A 1 -17.17 15.61 -10.03
CA ARG A 1 -16.34 16.67 -10.65
C ARG A 1 -14.90 16.65 -10.13
N GLY A 2 -14.68 16.73 -8.80
CA GLY A 2 -13.33 16.83 -8.23
C GLY A 2 -12.41 15.66 -8.59
N ILE A 3 -12.91 14.43 -8.63
CA ILE A 3 -12.15 13.23 -9.01
C ILE A 3 -11.75 13.30 -10.48
N CYS A 4 -12.69 13.64 -11.39
CA CYS A 4 -12.40 13.75 -12.82
C CYS A 4 -11.41 14.88 -13.12
N HIS A 5 -11.54 16.01 -12.41
CA HIS A 5 -10.59 17.10 -12.52
C HIS A 5 -9.18 16.69 -12.06
N ALA A 6 -9.07 16.00 -10.92
CA ALA A 6 -7.78 15.50 -10.43
C ALA A 6 -7.20 14.39 -11.33
N GLY A 7 -8.07 13.56 -11.93
CA GLY A 7 -7.72 12.48 -12.84
C GLY A 7 -7.52 12.92 -14.29
N HIS A 8 -7.84 14.19 -14.64
CA HIS A 8 -7.80 14.69 -16.01
C HIS A 8 -8.61 13.84 -17.01
N VAL A 9 -9.81 13.42 -16.60
CA VAL A 9 -10.70 12.57 -17.41
C VAL A 9 -12.09 13.21 -17.57
N PRO A 10 -12.85 12.84 -18.63
CA PRO A 10 -14.25 13.22 -18.80
C PRO A 10 -15.13 12.78 -17.62
N TYR A 11 -16.27 13.46 -17.45
CA TYR A 11 -17.16 13.17 -16.30
C TYR A 11 -17.81 11.79 -16.37
N GLU A 12 -18.04 11.25 -17.54
CA GLU A 12 -18.57 9.89 -17.73
C GLU A 12 -17.61 8.79 -17.26
N ASP A 13 -16.32 9.10 -17.16
CA ASP A 13 -15.31 8.13 -16.73
C ASP A 13 -15.11 8.05 -15.21
N PHE A 14 -15.86 8.84 -14.41
CA PHE A 14 -15.67 8.89 -12.94
C PHE A 14 -15.94 7.57 -12.24
N VAL A 15 -16.73 6.68 -12.83
CA VAL A 15 -17.06 5.35 -12.29
C VAL A 15 -15.92 4.35 -12.43
N TYR A 16 -14.94 4.65 -13.28
CA TYR A 16 -13.80 3.77 -13.55
C TYR A 16 -12.54 4.27 -12.84
N SER A 17 -12.23 3.68 -11.67
CA SER A 17 -11.05 4.07 -10.89
C SER A 17 -9.74 3.97 -11.68
N SER A 18 -9.60 2.93 -12.51
CA SER A 18 -8.42 2.77 -13.37
C SER A 18 -8.23 3.93 -14.37
N LYS A 19 -9.31 4.51 -14.90
CA LYS A 19 -9.21 5.61 -15.86
C LYS A 19 -8.74 6.91 -15.23
N TYR A 20 -9.38 7.35 -14.12
CA TYR A 20 -8.98 8.62 -13.50
C TYR A 20 -7.62 8.53 -12.79
N LEU A 21 -7.23 7.38 -12.29
CA LEU A 21 -5.90 7.17 -11.72
C LEU A 21 -4.82 7.10 -12.81
N GLU A 22 -5.10 6.41 -13.93
CA GLU A 22 -4.22 6.41 -15.10
C GLU A 22 -4.04 7.82 -15.65
N GLY A 23 -5.12 8.58 -15.79
CA GLY A 23 -5.06 9.98 -16.25
C GLY A 23 -4.24 10.87 -15.34
N ALA A 24 -4.41 10.75 -14.02
CA ALA A 24 -3.61 11.49 -13.04
C ALA A 24 -2.11 11.15 -13.13
N LEU A 25 -1.76 9.86 -13.23
CA LEU A 25 -0.38 9.42 -13.40
C LEU A 25 0.23 9.88 -14.72
N LEU A 26 -0.50 9.77 -15.82
CA LEU A 26 -0.02 10.24 -17.14
C LEU A 26 0.25 11.75 -17.15
N CYS A 27 -0.63 12.56 -16.55
CA CYS A 27 -0.41 14.00 -16.40
C CYS A 27 0.78 14.32 -15.51
N TYR A 28 0.95 13.56 -14.40
CA TYR A 28 2.11 13.67 -13.54
C TYR A 28 3.41 13.35 -14.30
N LEU A 29 3.49 12.20 -14.97
CA LEU A 29 4.67 11.78 -15.75
C LEU A 29 5.00 12.78 -16.84
N LYS A 30 3.99 13.29 -17.59
CA LYS A 30 4.18 14.35 -18.59
C LYS A 30 4.83 15.59 -17.99
N ARG A 31 4.42 16.04 -16.81
CA ARG A 31 5.01 17.20 -16.12
C ARG A 31 6.46 16.97 -15.71
N LYS A 32 6.81 15.72 -15.39
CA LYS A 32 8.18 15.30 -15.06
C LYS A 32 9.05 15.01 -16.30
N GLY A 33 8.49 15.08 -17.50
CA GLY A 33 9.21 14.72 -18.73
C GLY A 33 9.48 13.23 -18.88
N ILE A 34 8.71 12.38 -18.18
CA ILE A 34 8.87 10.92 -18.18
C ILE A 34 7.86 10.32 -19.18
N VAL A 35 8.35 9.44 -20.04
CA VAL A 35 7.51 8.71 -21.00
C VAL A 35 6.90 7.49 -20.31
N ALA A 36 5.57 7.42 -20.31
CA ALA A 36 4.85 6.27 -19.77
C ALA A 36 4.99 5.06 -20.72
N PRO A 37 4.99 3.81 -20.18
CA PRO A 37 4.93 2.63 -21.03
C PRO A 37 3.63 2.59 -21.83
N ASN A 38 3.65 1.90 -22.98
CA ASN A 38 2.42 1.67 -23.74
C ASN A 38 1.45 0.83 -22.92
N LYS A 39 0.15 1.09 -23.09
CA LYS A 39 -0.87 0.19 -22.55
C LYS A 39 -0.76 -1.13 -23.29
N PRO A 40 -0.70 -2.27 -22.59
CA PRO A 40 -0.62 -3.57 -23.22
C PRO A 40 -1.79 -3.76 -24.20
N ALA A 41 -1.46 -4.12 -25.45
CA ALA A 41 -2.43 -4.20 -26.56
C ALA A 41 -3.51 -5.24 -26.29
N ASP A 42 -3.21 -6.29 -25.54
CA ASP A 42 -4.07 -7.46 -25.41
C ASP A 42 -4.69 -7.60 -24.03
N ARG A 43 -5.71 -6.75 -23.78
CA ARG A 43 -6.51 -6.82 -22.56
C ARG A 43 -7.31 -8.13 -22.46
N GLN A 44 -7.79 -8.65 -23.59
CA GLN A 44 -8.67 -9.83 -23.59
C GLN A 44 -7.85 -11.09 -23.33
N GLU A 45 -6.69 -11.25 -23.98
CA GLU A 45 -5.79 -12.39 -23.73
C GLU A 45 -5.29 -12.41 -22.29
N ARG A 46 -4.91 -11.27 -21.73
CA ARG A 46 -4.52 -11.20 -20.31
C ARG A 46 -5.65 -11.54 -19.35
N MET A 47 -6.84 -11.06 -19.61
CA MET A 47 -8.02 -11.42 -18.80
C MET A 47 -8.39 -12.88 -18.95
N GLN A 48 -8.16 -13.48 -20.14
CA GLN A 48 -8.36 -14.90 -20.39
C GLN A 48 -7.28 -15.73 -19.71
N ALA A 49 -6.00 -15.39 -19.86
CA ALA A 49 -4.89 -16.08 -19.20
C ALA A 49 -5.02 -16.09 -17.67
N LEU A 50 -5.49 -14.99 -17.06
CA LEU A 50 -5.78 -14.93 -15.62
C LEU A 50 -6.97 -15.82 -15.21
N ARG A 51 -7.94 -16.03 -16.10
CA ARG A 51 -9.06 -16.96 -15.86
C ARG A 51 -8.66 -18.42 -16.03
N ASP A 52 -7.85 -18.70 -17.06
CA ASP A 52 -7.49 -20.04 -17.45
C ASP A 52 -6.39 -20.64 -16.55
N ASN A 53 -5.46 -19.83 -16.07
CA ASN A 53 -4.34 -20.31 -15.26
C ASN A 53 -4.69 -20.59 -13.81
N ASN A 54 -5.90 -20.25 -13.32
CA ASN A 54 -6.23 -20.37 -11.89
C ASN A 54 -5.12 -19.77 -10.99
N GLU A 55 -4.27 -18.92 -11.57
CA GLU A 55 -3.08 -18.40 -10.95
C GLU A 55 -3.45 -17.48 -9.81
N GLU A 56 -3.05 -17.96 -8.67
CA GLU A 56 -2.92 -17.31 -7.37
C GLU A 56 -3.91 -16.16 -7.16
N LYS A 57 -5.00 -16.51 -6.49
CA LYS A 57 -5.83 -15.46 -5.88
C LYS A 57 -4.88 -14.51 -5.17
N PHE A 58 -4.80 -13.31 -5.71
CA PHE A 58 -4.11 -12.20 -5.12
C PHE A 58 -4.36 -12.19 -3.60
N ILE A 59 -3.30 -12.29 -2.81
CA ILE A 59 -3.38 -12.33 -1.36
C ILE A 59 -3.95 -10.99 -0.89
N GLY A 60 -5.14 -11.01 -0.33
CA GLY A 60 -5.84 -9.81 0.14
C GLY A 60 -5.38 -9.32 1.52
N ALA A 61 -6.20 -8.50 2.17
CA ALA A 61 -5.98 -8.02 3.52
C ALA A 61 -6.04 -9.16 4.55
N TYR A 62 -5.43 -8.92 5.71
CA TYR A 62 -5.60 -9.80 6.86
C TYR A 62 -6.84 -9.40 7.66
N VAL A 63 -7.68 -10.37 7.96
CA VAL A 63 -8.84 -10.23 8.85
C VAL A 63 -8.77 -11.34 9.88
N LYS A 64 -8.79 -10.97 11.17
CA LYS A 64 -8.96 -11.92 12.27
C LYS A 64 -10.44 -12.02 12.58
N ALA A 65 -10.97 -13.23 12.62
CA ALA A 65 -12.37 -13.45 13.02
C ALA A 65 -12.63 -12.87 14.44
N PRO A 66 -13.78 -12.22 14.66
CA PRO A 66 -14.07 -11.64 15.96
C PRO A 66 -14.22 -12.71 17.04
N ILE A 67 -13.65 -12.45 18.22
CA ILE A 67 -13.92 -13.23 19.40
C ILE A 67 -15.32 -12.84 19.88
N VAL A 68 -16.26 -13.78 19.81
CA VAL A 68 -17.67 -13.50 20.14
C VAL A 68 -17.82 -13.23 21.63
N GLY A 69 -18.44 -12.10 21.97
CA GLY A 69 -18.65 -11.70 23.37
C GLY A 69 -19.26 -10.30 23.49
N LYS A 70 -19.48 -9.89 24.74
CA LYS A 70 -19.82 -8.52 25.08
C LYS A 70 -18.61 -7.90 25.79
N TYR A 71 -18.08 -6.85 25.18
CA TYR A 71 -16.87 -6.17 25.65
C TYR A 71 -17.20 -4.75 26.05
N GLU A 72 -16.47 -4.25 27.06
CA GLU A 72 -16.49 -2.86 27.51
C GLU A 72 -15.09 -2.28 27.35
N TRP A 73 -15.00 -0.98 27.08
CA TRP A 73 -13.73 -0.26 26.94
C TRP A 73 -12.86 -0.75 25.77
N ILE A 74 -13.48 -0.89 24.57
CA ILE A 74 -12.75 -1.28 23.38
C ILE A 74 -11.94 -0.09 22.85
N TYR A 75 -10.67 -0.32 22.55
CA TYR A 75 -9.80 0.61 21.84
C TYR A 75 -9.70 0.21 20.37
N ASP A 76 -9.84 1.18 19.49
CA ASP A 76 -9.61 1.04 18.05
C ASP A 76 -8.26 1.67 17.70
N LEU A 77 -7.31 0.85 17.25
CA LEU A 77 -5.99 1.26 16.79
C LEU A 77 -5.97 1.21 15.26
N ASP A 78 -6.25 2.34 14.62
CA ASP A 78 -6.27 2.49 13.16
C ASP A 78 -4.91 2.97 12.62
N LEU A 79 -4.33 2.22 11.67
CA LEU A 79 -3.11 2.58 10.95
C LEU A 79 -3.45 3.50 9.78
N THR A 80 -3.34 4.78 9.99
CA THR A 80 -3.72 5.82 9.03
C THR A 80 -3.11 5.61 7.65
N SER A 81 -3.96 5.39 6.64
CA SER A 81 -3.56 5.23 5.23
C SER A 81 -2.51 4.12 5.03
N LEU A 82 -2.70 2.95 5.63
CA LEU A 82 -1.73 1.84 5.68
C LEU A 82 -1.12 1.54 4.30
N TYR A 83 -1.92 1.25 3.28
CA TYR A 83 -1.41 0.87 1.96
C TYR A 83 -0.66 2.00 1.24
N PRO A 84 -1.15 3.25 1.18
CA PRO A 84 -0.36 4.36 0.68
C PRO A 84 0.96 4.55 1.41
N SER A 85 0.97 4.40 2.74
CA SER A 85 2.18 4.53 3.57
C SER A 85 3.19 3.43 3.26
N ILE A 86 2.76 2.19 3.06
CA ILE A 86 3.62 1.08 2.63
C ILE A 86 4.24 1.36 1.27
N ILE A 87 3.44 1.79 0.29
CA ILE A 87 3.93 2.09 -1.06
C ILE A 87 5.03 3.16 -1.00
N MET A 88 4.80 4.23 -0.24
CA MET A 88 5.78 5.31 -0.07
C MET A 88 7.04 4.86 0.69
N SER A 89 6.89 4.10 1.78
CA SER A 89 8.00 3.69 2.64
C SER A 89 8.94 2.68 1.98
N ILE A 90 8.39 1.76 1.18
CA ILE A 90 9.15 0.71 0.48
C ILE A 90 9.54 1.16 -0.93
N ASN A 91 8.98 2.27 -1.41
CA ASN A 91 9.20 2.79 -2.77
C ASN A 91 8.64 1.87 -3.86
N ILE A 92 7.42 1.33 -3.65
CA ILE A 92 6.78 0.40 -4.57
C ILE A 92 6.33 1.12 -5.85
N SER A 93 7.01 0.82 -6.96
CA SER A 93 6.67 1.32 -8.30
C SER A 93 7.25 0.39 -9.36
N PRO A 94 6.68 0.28 -10.56
CA PRO A 94 7.22 -0.60 -11.59
C PRO A 94 8.68 -0.33 -11.93
N GLU A 95 9.09 0.92 -12.01
CA GLU A 95 10.45 1.32 -12.38
C GLU A 95 11.47 1.21 -11.23
N THR A 96 11.01 1.05 -10.00
CA THR A 96 11.88 0.84 -8.85
C THR A 96 12.08 -0.63 -8.49
N LYS A 97 11.24 -1.52 -9.05
CA LYS A 97 11.34 -2.98 -8.88
C LYS A 97 12.60 -3.49 -9.56
N VAL A 98 13.48 -4.16 -8.80
CA VAL A 98 14.77 -4.67 -9.30
C VAL A 98 14.87 -6.19 -9.28
N GLY A 99 14.06 -6.87 -8.50
CA GLY A 99 14.06 -8.32 -8.41
C GLY A 99 13.15 -8.88 -7.34
N LYS A 100 13.23 -10.20 -7.16
CA LYS A 100 12.46 -10.92 -6.16
C LYS A 100 13.31 -11.99 -5.50
N ILE A 101 13.31 -12.03 -4.19
CA ILE A 101 13.88 -13.13 -3.39
C ILE A 101 12.82 -14.21 -3.27
N GLN A 102 13.14 -15.43 -3.71
CA GLN A 102 12.22 -16.56 -3.60
C GLN A 102 12.10 -17.00 -2.14
N ASP A 103 10.89 -17.43 -1.76
CA ASP A 103 10.58 -17.92 -0.41
C ASP A 103 11.08 -17.00 0.72
N TRP A 104 10.96 -15.68 0.50
CA TRP A 104 11.43 -14.67 1.44
C TRP A 104 10.71 -14.75 2.79
N SER A 105 11.49 -14.73 3.84
CA SER A 105 11.03 -14.58 5.22
C SER A 105 11.98 -13.64 5.96
N ALA A 106 11.45 -12.50 6.40
CA ALA A 106 12.22 -11.54 7.18
C ALA A 106 12.71 -12.14 8.51
N GLU A 107 11.91 -13.01 9.13
CA GLU A 107 12.28 -13.72 10.35
C GLU A 107 13.47 -14.65 10.15
N ASP A 108 13.43 -15.46 9.07
CA ASP A 108 14.51 -16.38 8.75
C ASP A 108 15.81 -15.63 8.42
N PHE A 109 15.68 -14.48 7.72
CA PHE A 109 16.81 -13.62 7.40
C PHE A 109 17.45 -13.01 8.65
N VAL A 110 16.65 -12.44 9.55
CA VAL A 110 17.15 -11.77 10.77
C VAL A 110 17.74 -12.80 11.76
N LYS A 111 17.13 -13.99 11.86
CA LYS A 111 17.56 -15.06 12.79
C LYS A 111 18.58 -16.02 12.19
N ASP A 112 19.13 -15.74 11.01
CA ASP A 112 20.10 -16.60 10.31
C ASP A 112 19.65 -18.07 10.19
N LYS A 113 18.35 -18.28 9.89
CA LYS A 113 17.79 -19.63 9.78
C LYS A 113 18.09 -20.31 8.43
N ARG A 114 18.57 -19.55 7.44
CA ARG A 114 18.89 -20.04 6.09
C ARG A 114 20.29 -19.60 5.68
N ASP A 115 21.04 -20.52 5.06
CA ASP A 115 22.39 -20.25 4.57
C ASP A 115 22.40 -19.64 3.17
N LYS A 116 21.33 -19.85 2.39
CA LYS A 116 21.26 -19.46 0.97
C LYS A 116 19.87 -18.92 0.63
N TRP A 117 19.88 -17.99 -0.32
CA TRP A 117 18.68 -17.35 -0.88
C TRP A 117 18.76 -17.38 -2.41
N ILE A 118 17.64 -17.30 -3.10
CA ILE A 118 17.58 -17.22 -4.55
C ILE A 118 17.01 -15.86 -4.93
N ILE A 119 17.75 -15.08 -5.73
CA ILE A 119 17.31 -13.77 -6.25
C ILE A 119 17.33 -13.86 -7.78
N ASN A 120 16.18 -13.66 -8.42
CA ASN A 120 16.04 -13.72 -9.88
C ASN A 120 16.64 -15.01 -10.53
N GLY A 121 16.66 -16.11 -9.79
CA GLY A 121 17.25 -17.38 -10.25
C GLY A 121 18.71 -17.62 -9.81
N ASP A 122 19.42 -16.60 -9.34
CA ASP A 122 20.78 -16.71 -8.85
C ASP A 122 20.82 -17.01 -7.36
N THR A 123 21.72 -17.92 -6.94
CA THR A 123 21.90 -18.27 -5.54
C THR A 123 22.90 -17.32 -4.87
N ILE A 124 22.49 -16.73 -3.74
CA ILE A 124 23.32 -15.88 -2.90
C ILE A 124 23.39 -16.44 -1.46
N THR A 125 24.55 -16.36 -0.81
CA THR A 125 24.66 -16.77 0.60
C THR A 125 24.07 -15.72 1.53
N GLN A 126 23.66 -16.14 2.73
CA GLN A 126 23.12 -15.25 3.77
C GLN A 126 24.07 -14.06 4.06
N GLU A 127 25.37 -14.34 4.20
CA GLU A 127 26.38 -13.30 4.45
C GLU A 127 26.46 -12.29 3.31
N ASN A 128 26.45 -12.74 2.06
CA ASN A 128 26.50 -11.86 0.91
C ASN A 128 25.18 -11.06 0.76
N LEU A 129 24.04 -11.66 1.09
CA LEU A 129 22.77 -10.95 1.11
C LEU A 129 22.75 -9.85 2.18
N LYS A 130 23.29 -10.09 3.38
CA LYS A 130 23.47 -9.04 4.41
C LYS A 130 24.36 -7.90 3.90
N LYS A 131 25.52 -8.24 3.33
CA LYS A 131 26.44 -7.24 2.74
C LYS A 131 25.77 -6.46 1.59
N PHE A 132 24.90 -7.11 0.82
CA PHE A 132 24.12 -6.46 -0.23
C PHE A 132 23.16 -5.42 0.35
N PHE A 133 22.41 -5.77 1.40
CA PHE A 133 21.51 -4.81 2.06
C PHE A 133 22.28 -3.67 2.76
N ASP A 134 23.41 -3.95 3.39
CA ASP A 134 24.25 -2.93 4.07
C ASP A 134 24.86 -1.91 3.10
N LYS A 135 25.24 -2.37 1.91
CA LYS A 135 25.92 -1.52 0.90
C LYS A 135 24.97 -0.87 -0.10
N SER A 136 23.80 -1.42 -0.27
CA SER A 136 22.89 -1.06 -1.35
C SER A 136 21.67 -0.32 -0.82
N LYS A 137 21.18 0.61 -1.62
CA LYS A 137 19.95 1.34 -1.33
C LYS A 137 18.74 0.57 -1.85
N PHE A 138 18.39 -0.51 -1.17
CA PHE A 138 17.21 -1.31 -1.49
C PHE A 138 16.32 -1.50 -0.27
N SER A 139 15.02 -1.61 -0.53
CA SER A 139 14.00 -2.10 0.40
C SER A 139 13.47 -3.44 -0.08
N VAL A 140 12.96 -4.26 0.83
CA VAL A 140 12.33 -5.54 0.53
C VAL A 140 10.92 -5.58 1.11
N ALA A 141 9.95 -5.96 0.28
CA ALA A 141 8.58 -6.20 0.70
C ALA A 141 8.42 -7.61 1.29
N SER A 142 7.33 -7.84 2.04
CA SER A 142 7.09 -9.13 2.68
C SER A 142 6.91 -10.30 1.71
N ASN A 143 6.62 -10.04 0.43
CA ASN A 143 6.61 -11.06 -0.63
C ASN A 143 7.97 -11.29 -1.29
N GLY A 144 9.05 -10.67 -0.77
CA GLY A 144 10.41 -10.80 -1.28
C GLY A 144 10.78 -9.89 -2.44
N VAL A 145 9.87 -9.05 -2.92
CA VAL A 145 10.19 -8.10 -4.00
C VAL A 145 11.10 -7.01 -3.50
N LEU A 146 12.16 -6.73 -4.28
CA LEU A 146 13.17 -5.73 -4.01
C LEU A 146 12.90 -4.45 -4.79
N TYR A 147 12.99 -3.32 -4.11
CA TYR A 147 12.84 -1.99 -4.70
C TYR A 147 14.08 -1.14 -4.41
N ARG A 148 14.57 -0.43 -5.43
CA ARG A 148 15.63 0.57 -5.23
C ARG A 148 15.11 1.77 -4.46
N THR A 149 15.96 2.38 -3.63
CA THR A 149 15.60 3.54 -2.81
C THR A 149 16.49 4.77 -3.06
N ASP A 150 17.37 4.68 -4.06
CA ASP A 150 18.23 5.80 -4.49
C ASP A 150 17.49 6.83 -5.36
N THR A 151 16.34 6.46 -5.90
CA THR A 151 15.43 7.35 -6.64
C THR A 151 14.00 7.09 -6.19
N VAL A 152 13.20 8.15 -6.06
CA VAL A 152 11.78 8.01 -5.70
C VAL A 152 10.98 7.55 -6.92
N GLY A 153 10.19 6.50 -6.77
CA GLY A 153 9.30 5.99 -7.81
C GLY A 153 8.13 6.93 -8.11
N CYS A 154 7.57 6.84 -9.32
CA CYS A 154 6.48 7.72 -9.73
C CYS A 154 5.19 7.51 -8.92
N ILE A 155 4.91 6.28 -8.49
CA ILE A 155 3.73 5.97 -7.67
C ILE A 155 3.91 6.49 -6.24
N PRO A 156 5.01 6.24 -5.53
CA PRO A 156 5.30 6.88 -4.25
C PRO A 156 5.25 8.41 -4.29
N ASP A 157 5.86 9.04 -5.30
CA ASP A 157 5.92 10.52 -5.39
C ASP A 157 4.52 11.13 -5.58
N ILE A 158 3.68 10.58 -6.45
CA ILE A 158 2.32 11.09 -6.61
C ILE A 158 1.45 10.85 -5.37
N LEU A 159 1.65 9.73 -4.66
CA LEU A 159 0.96 9.46 -3.39
C LEU A 159 1.36 10.46 -2.31
N ASP A 160 2.65 10.79 -2.21
CA ASP A 160 3.15 11.79 -1.27
C ASP A 160 2.54 13.17 -1.55
N ILE A 161 2.48 13.58 -2.82
CA ILE A 161 1.82 14.82 -3.24
C ILE A 161 0.34 14.83 -2.81
N TRP A 162 -0.41 13.76 -3.06
CA TRP A 162 -1.82 13.69 -2.67
C TRP A 162 -2.03 13.63 -1.15
N PHE A 163 -1.13 12.94 -0.45
CA PHE A 163 -1.16 12.87 1.00
C PHE A 163 -0.95 14.25 1.64
N ASN A 164 0.08 14.97 1.21
CA ASN A 164 0.38 16.31 1.70
C ASN A 164 -0.74 17.31 1.37
N GLN A 165 -1.31 17.27 0.17
CA GLN A 165 -2.49 18.06 -0.19
C GLN A 165 -3.69 17.74 0.69
N ARG A 166 -3.91 16.46 1.02
CA ARG A 166 -5.00 16.07 1.93
C ARG A 166 -4.80 16.64 3.32
N VAL A 167 -3.58 16.58 3.86
CA VAL A 167 -3.24 17.14 5.17
C VAL A 167 -3.52 18.63 5.18
N GLU A 168 -3.07 19.36 4.17
CA GLU A 168 -3.33 20.79 4.02
C GLU A 168 -4.83 21.10 3.97
N PHE A 169 -5.59 20.42 3.13
CA PHE A 169 -7.05 20.62 3.05
C PHE A 169 -7.77 20.29 4.37
N LYS A 170 -7.31 19.28 5.13
CA LYS A 170 -7.83 19.00 6.47
C LYS A 170 -7.55 20.14 7.45
N ASN A 171 -6.37 20.74 7.39
CA ASN A 171 -6.01 21.87 8.25
C ASN A 171 -6.86 23.11 7.93
N GLN A 172 -6.99 23.45 6.65
CA GLN A 172 -7.84 24.53 6.18
C GLN A 172 -9.33 24.30 6.53
N MET A 173 -9.80 23.07 6.39
CA MET A 173 -11.16 22.70 6.82
C MET A 173 -11.38 22.98 8.32
N LYS A 174 -10.43 22.56 9.18
CA LYS A 174 -10.51 22.79 10.63
C LYS A 174 -10.48 24.28 10.98
N GLU A 175 -9.61 25.05 10.34
CA GLU A 175 -9.48 26.49 10.53
C GLU A 175 -10.77 27.22 10.18
N HIS A 176 -11.33 26.99 9.00
CA HIS A 176 -12.58 27.59 8.57
C HIS A 176 -13.79 27.10 9.37
N GLY A 177 -13.75 25.88 9.89
CA GLY A 177 -14.77 25.37 10.82
C GLY A 177 -14.77 26.16 12.13
N LYS A 178 -13.60 26.42 12.72
CA LYS A 178 -13.43 27.23 13.92
C LYS A 178 -13.84 28.70 13.69
N ALA A 179 -13.55 29.23 12.49
CA ALA A 179 -13.92 30.61 12.12
C ALA A 179 -15.40 30.77 11.71
N GLY A 180 -16.22 29.72 11.76
CA GLY A 180 -17.62 29.75 11.36
C GLY A 180 -17.87 29.91 9.85
N ASN A 181 -16.84 29.82 9.02
CA ASN A 181 -16.97 29.97 7.57
C ASN A 181 -17.44 28.64 6.93
N LYS A 182 -18.74 28.40 6.99
CA LYS A 182 -19.38 27.16 6.53
C LYS A 182 -19.10 26.86 5.05
N ALA A 183 -19.09 27.86 4.17
CA ALA A 183 -18.87 27.67 2.74
C ALA A 183 -17.45 27.13 2.44
N LYS A 184 -16.42 27.74 3.05
CA LYS A 184 -15.04 27.27 2.90
C LYS A 184 -14.82 25.94 3.60
N TYR A 185 -15.41 25.70 4.76
CA TYR A 185 -15.38 24.41 5.43
C TYR A 185 -15.87 23.28 4.51
N GLU A 186 -17.07 23.42 3.92
CA GLU A 186 -17.62 22.41 3.00
C GLU A 186 -16.79 22.26 1.71
N TRP A 187 -16.19 23.33 1.23
CA TRP A 187 -15.30 23.28 0.07
C TRP A 187 -14.04 22.46 0.35
N TYR A 188 -13.34 22.71 1.46
CA TYR A 188 -12.14 21.96 1.85
C TYR A 188 -12.46 20.52 2.26
N LYS A 189 -13.60 20.28 2.90
CA LYS A 189 -14.11 18.95 3.23
C LYS A 189 -14.26 18.09 1.97
N LYS A 190 -14.82 18.61 0.90
CA LYS A 190 -14.94 17.90 -0.38
C LYS A 190 -13.58 17.67 -1.03
N ARG A 191 -12.67 18.63 -0.96
CA ARG A 191 -11.33 18.50 -1.53
C ARG A 191 -10.49 17.44 -0.83
N GLN A 192 -10.46 17.43 0.50
CA GLN A 192 -9.74 16.38 1.23
C GLN A 192 -10.33 14.99 0.97
N LEU A 193 -11.65 14.91 0.73
CA LEU A 193 -12.31 13.64 0.38
C LEU A 193 -11.86 13.13 -0.98
N VAL A 194 -11.70 14.00 -1.98
CA VAL A 194 -11.15 13.62 -3.29
C VAL A 194 -9.75 13.01 -3.13
N GLN A 195 -8.88 13.66 -2.36
CA GLN A 195 -7.53 13.12 -2.10
C GLN A 195 -7.58 11.76 -1.37
N LYS A 196 -8.49 11.59 -0.39
CA LYS A 196 -8.69 10.30 0.27
C LYS A 196 -9.07 9.20 -0.72
N ILE A 197 -9.97 9.51 -1.67
CA ILE A 197 -10.42 8.55 -2.68
C ILE A 197 -9.24 8.18 -3.61
N LEU A 198 -8.47 9.14 -4.10
CA LEU A 198 -7.32 8.88 -4.97
C LEU A 198 -6.27 8.00 -4.27
N LEU A 199 -5.90 8.35 -3.03
CA LEU A 199 -4.95 7.60 -2.21
C LEU A 199 -5.37 6.14 -2.01
N ASN A 200 -6.62 5.91 -1.61
CA ASN A 200 -7.10 4.57 -1.30
C ASN A 200 -7.37 3.73 -2.57
N SER A 201 -7.72 4.38 -3.68
CA SER A 201 -8.03 3.67 -4.92
C SER A 201 -6.79 3.23 -5.70
N LEU A 202 -5.63 3.91 -5.52
CA LEU A 202 -4.44 3.62 -6.31
C LEU A 202 -3.91 2.20 -6.07
N TYR A 203 -3.88 1.75 -4.81
CA TYR A 203 -3.55 0.38 -4.49
C TYR A 203 -4.45 -0.62 -5.24
N GLY A 204 -5.78 -0.41 -5.20
CA GLY A 204 -6.76 -1.33 -5.81
C GLY A 204 -6.61 -1.50 -7.31
N VAL A 205 -6.01 -0.54 -8.02
CA VAL A 205 -5.78 -0.65 -9.47
C VAL A 205 -4.44 -1.27 -9.84
N LEU A 206 -3.46 -1.33 -8.94
CA LEU A 206 -2.18 -2.01 -9.20
C LEU A 206 -2.36 -3.49 -9.51
N GLY A 207 -3.34 -4.14 -8.87
CA GLY A 207 -3.74 -5.53 -9.14
C GLY A 207 -4.78 -5.70 -10.24
N LEU A 208 -5.16 -4.63 -10.96
CA LEU A 208 -6.17 -4.69 -12.01
C LEU A 208 -5.53 -4.79 -13.40
N PRO A 209 -5.70 -5.89 -14.16
CA PRO A 209 -5.07 -6.09 -15.47
C PRO A 209 -5.37 -5.00 -16.50
N ALA A 210 -6.48 -4.29 -16.34
CA ALA A 210 -6.87 -3.18 -17.20
C ALA A 210 -6.06 -1.89 -16.96
N PHE A 211 -5.30 -1.82 -15.84
CA PHE A 211 -4.51 -0.67 -15.49
C PHE A 211 -3.17 -0.67 -16.23
N ARG A 212 -2.71 0.49 -16.72
CA ARG A 212 -1.46 0.62 -17.48
C ARG A 212 -0.22 0.19 -16.68
N PHE A 213 -0.22 0.47 -15.38
CA PHE A 213 0.86 0.17 -14.45
C PHE A 213 0.58 -1.08 -13.62
N TYR A 214 -0.23 -2.01 -14.18
CA TYR A 214 -0.51 -3.29 -13.55
C TYR A 214 0.76 -4.09 -13.30
N ASP A 215 0.94 -4.51 -12.06
CA ASP A 215 1.99 -5.43 -11.64
C ASP A 215 1.49 -6.20 -10.40
N VAL A 216 1.27 -7.50 -10.56
CA VAL A 216 0.72 -8.35 -9.50
C VAL A 216 1.69 -8.51 -8.31
N ASP A 217 3.00 -8.51 -8.58
CA ASP A 217 4.01 -8.55 -7.51
C ASP A 217 3.98 -7.27 -6.68
N ASN A 218 3.83 -6.10 -7.32
CA ASN A 218 3.69 -4.82 -6.62
C ASN A 218 2.42 -4.79 -5.77
N ALA A 219 1.31 -5.26 -6.33
CA ALA A 219 0.06 -5.32 -5.58
C ALA A 219 0.13 -6.28 -4.39
N THR A 220 0.73 -7.48 -4.60
CA THR A 220 0.97 -8.47 -3.52
C THR A 220 1.96 -7.94 -2.48
N ALA A 221 2.98 -7.18 -2.89
CA ALA A 221 3.93 -6.54 -1.98
C ALA A 221 3.23 -5.62 -0.97
N VAL A 222 2.24 -4.84 -1.42
CA VAL A 222 1.47 -3.94 -0.55
C VAL A 222 0.67 -4.73 0.47
N THR A 223 -0.10 -5.74 0.04
CA THR A 223 -0.98 -6.50 0.96
C THR A 223 -0.21 -7.38 1.92
N THR A 224 0.81 -8.11 1.46
CA THR A 224 1.59 -8.97 2.34
C THR A 224 2.38 -8.17 3.37
N THR A 225 2.93 -7.01 2.97
CA THR A 225 3.57 -6.11 3.92
C THR A 225 2.55 -5.50 4.90
N GLY A 226 1.36 -5.13 4.42
CA GLY A 226 0.26 -4.69 5.27
C GLY A 226 -0.15 -5.75 6.30
N GLN A 227 -0.26 -7.00 5.87
CA GLN A 227 -0.51 -8.12 6.79
C GLN A 227 0.58 -8.28 7.85
N THR A 228 1.85 -8.13 7.46
CA THR A 228 2.98 -8.20 8.42
C THR A 228 2.90 -7.06 9.43
N VAL A 229 2.66 -5.84 8.97
CA VAL A 229 2.57 -4.65 9.84
C VAL A 229 1.41 -4.78 10.82
N ILE A 230 0.19 -5.14 10.34
CA ILE A 230 -0.98 -5.21 11.23
C ILE A 230 -0.87 -6.35 12.26
N LYS A 231 -0.32 -7.52 11.86
CA LYS A 231 -0.04 -8.62 12.79
C LYS A 231 0.98 -8.22 13.86
N SER A 232 2.08 -7.58 13.47
CA SER A 232 3.08 -7.07 14.41
C SER A 232 2.49 -6.01 15.35
N THR A 233 1.61 -5.14 14.85
CA THR A 233 0.89 -4.16 15.68
C THR A 233 0.00 -4.84 16.70
N ALA A 234 -0.74 -5.86 16.29
CA ALA A 234 -1.60 -6.65 17.18
C ALA A 234 -0.78 -7.37 18.25
N ASP A 235 0.34 -8.01 17.88
CA ASP A 235 1.23 -8.70 18.83
C ASP A 235 1.82 -7.71 19.84
N MET A 236 2.26 -6.54 19.40
CA MET A 236 2.79 -5.49 20.28
C MET A 236 1.71 -4.95 21.23
N ALA A 237 0.48 -4.78 20.74
CA ALA A 237 -0.66 -4.37 21.56
C ALA A 237 -0.95 -5.42 22.65
N ASN A 238 -0.99 -6.70 22.29
CA ASN A 238 -1.16 -7.81 23.24
C ASN A 238 -0.04 -7.83 24.29
N ILE A 239 1.22 -7.76 23.89
CA ILE A 239 2.36 -7.77 24.81
C ILE A 239 2.25 -6.63 25.83
N LYS A 240 1.95 -5.42 25.34
CA LYS A 240 1.82 -4.24 26.20
C LYS A 240 0.63 -4.37 27.16
N TYR A 241 -0.52 -4.76 26.66
CA TYR A 241 -1.76 -4.86 27.44
C TYR A 241 -1.67 -5.99 28.47
N ASN A 242 -1.16 -7.15 28.10
CA ASN A 242 -0.98 -8.30 28.96
C ASN A 242 0.00 -8.01 30.11
N LYS A 243 1.03 -7.19 29.85
CA LYS A 243 1.95 -6.73 30.89
C LYS A 243 1.23 -5.92 31.98
N GLU A 244 0.32 -5.04 31.59
CA GLU A 244 -0.48 -4.25 32.53
C GLU A 244 -1.48 -5.11 33.33
N LEU A 245 -2.03 -6.16 32.69
CA LEU A 245 -2.97 -7.09 33.34
C LEU A 245 -2.27 -8.17 34.19
N GLY A 246 -0.97 -8.35 34.02
CA GLY A 246 -0.21 -9.41 34.70
C GLY A 246 -0.48 -10.82 34.17
N ASP A 247 -1.07 -10.97 33.00
CA ASP A 247 -1.35 -12.25 32.34
C ASP A 247 -0.82 -12.26 30.91
N SER A 248 0.23 -13.02 30.64
CA SER A 248 0.89 -13.11 29.34
C SER A 248 0.18 -14.06 28.35
N THR A 249 -0.90 -14.72 28.74
CA THR A 249 -1.58 -15.74 27.93
C THR A 249 -2.83 -15.21 27.21
N LEU A 250 -3.30 -14.02 27.57
CA LEU A 250 -4.52 -13.44 27.03
C LEU A 250 -4.33 -13.01 25.58
N ASP A 251 -5.31 -13.31 24.72
CA ASP A 251 -5.46 -12.67 23.43
C ASP A 251 -6.47 -11.52 23.55
N SER A 252 -5.93 -10.32 23.78
CA SER A 252 -6.73 -9.11 24.00
C SER A 252 -7.20 -8.46 22.70
N ASN A 253 -6.71 -8.92 21.54
CA ASN A 253 -7.18 -8.45 20.24
C ASN A 253 -8.45 -9.17 19.84
N ILE A 254 -9.59 -8.50 19.96
CA ILE A 254 -10.92 -9.09 19.75
C ILE A 254 -11.19 -9.28 18.26
N TYR A 255 -10.73 -8.34 17.42
CA TYR A 255 -10.97 -8.30 15.99
C TYR A 255 -9.85 -7.52 15.28
N ILE A 256 -9.51 -7.91 14.06
CA ILE A 256 -8.57 -7.17 13.20
C ILE A 256 -9.17 -7.11 11.81
N ASP A 257 -9.15 -5.93 11.20
CA ASP A 257 -9.57 -5.74 9.81
C ASP A 257 -8.63 -4.78 9.10
N THR A 258 -7.85 -5.33 8.18
CA THR A 258 -6.98 -4.62 7.24
C THR A 258 -5.97 -3.69 7.90
N ASP A 259 -6.40 -2.57 8.48
CA ASP A 259 -5.60 -1.51 9.08
C ASP A 259 -6.02 -1.16 10.52
N SER A 260 -7.00 -1.87 11.08
CA SER A 260 -7.52 -1.64 12.43
C SER A 260 -7.39 -2.86 13.33
N VAL A 261 -6.99 -2.65 14.59
CA VAL A 261 -6.94 -3.64 15.67
C VAL A 261 -7.85 -3.18 16.79
N PHE A 262 -8.75 -4.07 17.24
CA PHE A 262 -9.74 -3.81 18.28
C PHE A 262 -9.52 -4.70 19.49
#